data_3a702d92e082df568dd064049498de63
#
_entry.id   3a702d92e082df568dd064049498de63
#
_cell.length_a   1.000
_cell.length_b   1.000
_cell.length_c   1.000
_cell.angle_alpha   90.00
_cell.angle_beta   90.00
_cell.angle_gamma   90.00
#
_symmetry.space_group_name_H-M   'P 1'
#
loop_
_entity.id
_entity.type
_entity.pdbx_description
1 polymer ?
#
loop_
_entity_poly.entity_id
_entity_poly.type
_entity_poly.pdbx_seq_one_letter_code
_entity_poly.pdbx_strand_id
1 'polypeptide(L)'
;MPYGIEYDVPAPIQFYDTVHAEALRRLGSSVDGLLLHVGRPSDGGFQVLEVWESREHWQRYNDDVVGPVMAGLADDQAPTTGPPDGKEFEIRGLVIPPGGIAL
;
A
#
# COMPACT_ATOMS: atom_id res chain seq x y z
N MET A 1 -15.00 9.16 8.01
CA MET A 1 -15.16 9.03 6.55
C MET A 1 -14.10 8.14 6.00
N PRO A 2 -14.44 7.11 5.21
CA PRO A 2 -13.41 6.29 4.56
C PRO A 2 -12.52 7.12 3.65
N TYR A 3 -11.28 6.72 3.56
CA TYR A 3 -10.27 7.42 2.79
C TYR A 3 -9.72 6.48 1.72
N GLY A 4 -9.83 6.87 0.46
CA GLY A 4 -9.33 6.09 -0.67
C GLY A 4 -8.13 6.76 -1.31
N ILE A 5 -7.12 5.95 -1.65
CA ILE A 5 -5.93 6.44 -2.32
C ILE A 5 -5.41 5.37 -3.28
N GLU A 6 -4.88 5.79 -4.42
CA GLU A 6 -4.26 4.89 -5.38
C GLU A 6 -2.91 5.42 -5.81
N TYR A 7 -2.01 4.49 -6.16
CA TYR A 7 -0.65 4.82 -6.60
C TYR A 7 -0.35 4.12 -7.91
N ASP A 8 0.32 4.85 -8.83
CA ASP A 8 0.98 4.26 -9.99
C ASP A 8 2.48 4.30 -9.71
N VAL A 9 3.13 3.15 -9.68
CA VAL A 9 4.54 3.06 -9.34
C VAL A 9 5.32 2.54 -10.56
N PRO A 10 6.28 3.31 -11.10
CA PRO A 10 7.08 2.90 -12.25
C PRO A 10 8.24 1.99 -11.83
N ALA A 11 7.92 0.87 -11.23
CA ALA A 11 8.89 -0.11 -10.75
C ALA A 11 8.37 -1.52 -11.03
N PRO A 12 9.23 -2.53 -11.13
CA PRO A 12 8.79 -3.90 -11.37
C PRO A 12 7.87 -4.40 -10.24
N ILE A 13 6.94 -5.29 -10.58
CA ILE A 13 6.05 -5.90 -9.59
C ILE A 13 6.82 -6.64 -8.50
N GLN A 14 8.04 -7.10 -8.80
CA GLN A 14 8.89 -7.74 -7.80
C GLN A 14 9.25 -6.79 -6.66
N PHE A 15 9.35 -5.49 -6.95
CA PHE A 15 9.55 -4.49 -5.90
C PHE A 15 8.35 -4.46 -4.95
N TYR A 16 7.13 -4.50 -5.51
CA TYR A 16 5.93 -4.60 -4.70
C TYR A 16 5.93 -5.85 -3.83
N ASP A 17 6.28 -6.99 -4.42
CA ASP A 17 6.32 -8.27 -3.69
C ASP A 17 7.26 -8.19 -2.49
N THR A 18 8.42 -7.56 -2.66
CA THR A 18 9.42 -7.39 -1.60
C THR A 18 8.87 -6.52 -0.47
N VAL A 19 8.30 -5.36 -0.81
CA VAL A 19 7.75 -4.43 0.18
C VAL A 19 6.56 -5.07 0.91
N HIS A 20 5.67 -5.71 0.16
CA HIS A 20 4.48 -6.34 0.71
C HIS A 20 4.85 -7.45 1.71
N ALA A 21 5.79 -8.32 1.33
CA ALA A 21 6.24 -9.40 2.19
C ALA A 21 6.85 -8.86 3.49
N GLU A 22 7.67 -7.82 3.39
CA GLU A 22 8.30 -7.22 4.57
C GLU A 22 7.27 -6.55 5.47
N ALA A 23 6.29 -5.86 4.89
CA ALA A 23 5.22 -5.24 5.66
C ALA A 23 4.39 -6.30 6.41
N LEU A 24 4.03 -7.39 5.75
CA LEU A 24 3.31 -8.49 6.38
C LEU A 24 4.11 -9.11 7.52
N ARG A 25 5.41 -9.27 7.34
CA ARG A 25 6.29 -9.83 8.36
C ARG A 25 6.27 -8.96 9.63
N ARG A 26 6.26 -7.64 9.46
CA ARG A 26 6.26 -6.70 10.59
C ARG A 26 4.92 -6.61 11.30
N LEU A 27 3.82 -6.70 10.52
CA LEU A 27 2.47 -6.43 11.01
C LEU A 27 1.68 -7.69 11.38
N GLY A 28 2.10 -8.84 10.86
CA GLY A 28 1.29 -10.04 10.97
C GLY A 28 0.08 -9.95 10.04
N SER A 29 -1.10 -10.27 10.54
CA SER A 29 -2.31 -10.37 9.71
C SER A 29 -3.24 -9.19 9.86
N SER A 30 -2.88 -8.15 10.61
CA SER A 30 -3.79 -7.02 10.81
C SER A 30 -3.06 -5.69 10.69
N VAL A 31 -3.74 -4.72 10.06
CA VAL A 31 -3.26 -3.36 9.90
C VAL A 31 -4.36 -2.42 10.40
N ASP A 32 -4.03 -1.62 11.40
CA ASP A 32 -5.01 -0.72 12.02
C ASP A 32 -5.60 0.26 10.99
N GLY A 33 -6.91 0.19 10.85
CA GLY A 33 -7.65 1.11 9.98
C GLY A 33 -7.66 0.75 8.50
N LEU A 34 -6.94 -0.29 8.06
CA LEU A 34 -6.95 -0.70 6.66
C LEU A 34 -8.19 -1.54 6.38
N LEU A 35 -8.97 -1.11 5.38
CA LEU A 35 -10.18 -1.80 4.96
C LEU A 35 -9.96 -2.63 3.71
N LEU A 36 -9.13 -2.15 2.78
CA LEU A 36 -8.86 -2.84 1.53
C LEU A 36 -7.47 -2.45 1.02
N HIS A 37 -6.73 -3.43 0.53
CA HIS A 37 -5.44 -3.22 -0.12
C HIS A 37 -5.34 -4.16 -1.32
N VAL A 38 -5.08 -3.60 -2.50
CA VAL A 38 -4.89 -4.36 -3.73
C VAL A 38 -3.63 -3.88 -4.42
N GLY A 39 -2.73 -4.82 -4.75
CA GLY A 39 -1.58 -4.54 -5.61
C GLY A 39 -1.71 -5.34 -6.88
N ARG A 40 -1.42 -4.75 -8.03
CA ARG A 40 -1.52 -5.41 -9.32
C ARG A 40 -0.49 -4.90 -10.31
N PRO A 41 0.01 -5.76 -11.21
CA PRO A 41 0.87 -5.30 -12.30
C PRO A 41 0.12 -4.35 -13.22
N SER A 42 0.84 -3.41 -13.83
CA SER A 42 0.30 -2.49 -14.83
C SER A 42 1.34 -2.25 -15.91
N ASP A 43 0.94 -1.56 -16.97
CA ASP A 43 1.88 -1.17 -18.01
C ASP A 43 2.92 -0.22 -17.40
N GLY A 44 4.19 -0.59 -17.52
CA GLY A 44 5.27 0.24 -17.01
C GLY A 44 5.54 0.14 -15.51
N GLY A 45 4.82 -0.75 -14.79
CA GLY A 45 5.06 -0.88 -13.35
C GLY A 45 3.95 -1.64 -12.65
N PHE A 46 3.45 -1.06 -11.55
CA PHE A 46 2.34 -1.65 -10.83
C PHE A 46 1.46 -0.56 -10.22
N GLN A 47 0.25 -0.95 -9.81
CA GLN A 47 -0.70 -0.08 -9.14
C GLN A 47 -1.06 -0.63 -7.78
N VAL A 48 -1.27 0.27 -6.83
CA VAL A 48 -1.76 -0.06 -5.48
C VAL A 48 -3.00 0.77 -5.23
N LEU A 49 -4.05 0.12 -4.74
CA LEU A 49 -5.29 0.79 -4.35
C LEU A 49 -5.58 0.44 -2.90
N GLU A 50 -5.85 1.46 -2.09
CA GLU A 50 -6.12 1.26 -0.67
C GLU A 50 -7.33 2.04 -0.22
N VAL A 51 -8.08 1.46 0.71
CA VAL A 51 -9.17 2.12 1.42
C VAL A 51 -8.91 2.00 2.91
N TRP A 52 -8.97 3.14 3.59
CA TRP A 52 -8.68 3.25 5.02
C TRP A 52 -9.90 3.81 5.76
N GLU A 53 -9.98 3.56 7.06
CA GLU A 53 -11.02 4.14 7.88
C GLU A 53 -10.93 5.67 7.93
N SER A 54 -9.70 6.22 7.89
CA SER A 54 -9.46 7.65 7.84
C SER A 54 -8.10 7.94 7.23
N ARG A 55 -7.89 9.20 6.83
CA ARG A 55 -6.61 9.66 6.33
C ARG A 55 -5.52 9.54 7.39
N GLU A 56 -5.85 9.75 8.65
CA GLU A 56 -4.91 9.65 9.77
C GLU A 56 -4.39 8.22 9.94
N HIS A 57 -5.22 7.21 9.73
CA HIS A 57 -4.78 5.80 9.75
C HIS A 57 -3.77 5.54 8.65
N TRP A 58 -4.04 6.03 7.44
CA TRP A 58 -3.12 5.91 6.31
C TRP A 58 -1.79 6.60 6.59
N GLN A 59 -1.84 7.82 7.12
CA GLN A 59 -0.63 8.58 7.43
C GLN A 59 0.23 7.87 8.47
N ARG A 60 -0.39 7.36 9.51
CA ARG A 60 0.31 6.62 10.57
C ARG A 60 0.99 5.37 10.02
N TYR A 61 0.29 4.64 9.16
CA TYR A 61 0.87 3.45 8.52
C TYR A 61 2.09 3.80 7.68
N ASN A 62 2.00 4.87 6.90
CA ASN A 62 3.15 5.31 6.11
C ASN A 62 4.33 5.72 6.99
N ASP A 63 4.07 6.43 8.07
CA ASP A 63 5.15 6.89 8.95
C ASP A 63 5.78 5.74 9.73
N ASP A 64 4.98 4.81 10.22
CA ASP A 64 5.44 3.78 11.15
C ASP A 64 5.90 2.49 10.46
N VAL A 65 5.38 2.20 9.28
CA VAL A 65 5.65 0.93 8.59
C VAL A 65 6.32 1.13 7.24
N VAL A 66 5.67 1.86 6.32
CA VAL A 66 6.18 2.00 4.95
C VAL A 66 7.53 2.71 4.93
N GLY A 67 7.66 3.82 5.65
CA GLY A 67 8.93 4.54 5.73
C GLY A 67 10.08 3.68 6.21
N PRO A 68 9.97 3.01 7.37
CA PRO A 68 11.01 2.09 7.83
C PRO A 68 11.29 0.92 6.88
N VAL A 69 10.25 0.35 6.24
CA VAL A 69 10.45 -0.72 5.26
C VAL A 69 11.27 -0.22 4.07
N MET A 70 10.90 0.94 3.52
CA MET A 70 11.61 1.52 2.38
C MET A 70 13.06 1.87 2.74
N ALA A 71 13.29 2.39 3.94
CA ALA A 71 14.63 2.74 4.40
C ALA A 71 15.52 1.52 4.56
N GLY A 72 14.94 0.34 4.80
CA GLY A 72 15.68 -0.90 4.97
C GLY A 72 15.97 -1.65 3.68
N LEU A 73 15.45 -1.20 2.53
CA LEU A 73 15.68 -1.86 1.25
C LEU A 73 17.08 -1.53 0.71
N ALA A 74 17.65 -2.50 -0.04
CA ALA A 74 18.90 -2.25 -0.75
C ALA A 74 18.67 -1.24 -1.88
N ASP A 75 19.72 -0.47 -2.22
CA ASP A 75 19.60 0.59 -3.24
C ASP A 75 19.09 0.07 -4.59
N ASP A 76 19.48 -1.14 -4.98
CA ASP A 76 19.07 -1.74 -6.24
C ASP A 76 17.60 -2.18 -6.23
N GLN A 77 16.97 -2.23 -5.08
CA GLN A 77 15.55 -2.59 -4.95
C GLN A 77 14.66 -1.36 -4.83
N ALA A 78 15.25 -0.22 -4.48
CA ALA A 78 14.48 1.01 -4.33
C ALA A 78 14.16 1.61 -5.70
N PRO A 79 12.98 2.25 -5.88
CA PRO A 79 12.70 2.96 -7.12
C PRO A 79 13.66 4.13 -7.30
N THR A 80 14.07 4.35 -8.55
CA THR A 80 15.02 5.43 -8.89
C THR A 80 14.36 6.80 -8.91
N THR A 81 13.05 6.85 -8.99
CA THR A 81 12.25 8.07 -8.91
C THR A 81 11.67 8.18 -7.51
N GLY A 82 11.52 9.37 -6.98
CA GLY A 82 11.05 9.60 -5.62
C GLY A 82 9.78 8.84 -5.24
N PRO A 83 9.15 9.16 -4.11
CA PRO A 83 7.94 8.45 -3.68
C PRO A 83 6.85 8.52 -4.74
N PRO A 84 6.02 7.47 -4.90
CA PRO A 84 4.96 7.47 -5.88
C PRO A 84 3.92 8.54 -5.57
N ASP A 85 3.36 9.13 -6.61
CA ASP A 85 2.27 10.09 -6.46
C ASP A 85 0.99 9.33 -6.09
N GLY A 86 0.47 9.61 -4.91
CA GLY A 86 -0.81 9.07 -4.48
C GLY A 86 -1.93 9.96 -4.97
N LYS A 87 -2.98 9.36 -5.50
CA LYS A 87 -4.20 10.07 -5.90
C LYS A 87 -5.32 9.71 -4.95
N GLU A 88 -5.81 10.70 -4.21
CA GLU A 88 -6.97 10.50 -3.37
C GLU A 88 -8.21 10.40 -4.24
N PHE A 89 -9.16 9.54 -3.83
CA PHE A 89 -10.41 9.42 -4.57
C PHE A 89 -11.59 9.36 -3.62
N GLU A 90 -12.75 9.79 -4.13
CA GLU A 90 -13.99 9.74 -3.37
C GLU A 90 -14.53 8.32 -3.36
N ILE A 91 -15.00 7.89 -2.18
CA ILE A 91 -15.62 6.57 -2.03
C ILE A 91 -17.14 6.77 -1.99
N ARG A 92 -17.82 6.27 -3.01
CA ARG A 92 -19.29 6.33 -3.12
C ARG A 92 -19.96 5.07 -2.62
N GLY A 93 -19.25 3.95 -2.67
CA GLY A 93 -19.78 2.69 -2.18
C GLY A 93 -18.64 1.82 -1.71
N LEU A 94 -18.85 1.14 -0.60
CA LEU A 94 -17.85 0.23 -0.04
C LEU A 94 -18.58 -0.93 0.61
N VAL A 95 -18.33 -2.13 0.11
CA VAL A 95 -18.87 -3.35 0.69
C VAL A 95 -17.70 -4.23 1.08
N ILE A 96 -17.65 -4.59 2.35
CA ILE A 96 -16.57 -5.44 2.88
C ILE A 96 -17.20 -6.76 3.30
N PRO A 97 -17.01 -7.84 2.53
CA PRO A 97 -17.53 -9.14 2.94
C PRO A 97 -16.86 -9.61 4.22
N PRO A 98 -17.56 -10.38 5.05
CA PRO A 98 -16.97 -10.97 6.24
C PRO A 98 -15.89 -11.99 5.86
N GLY A 99 -14.87 -12.15 6.72
CA GLY A 99 -13.82 -13.14 6.53
C GLY A 99 -12.77 -12.76 5.49
N GLY A 100 -12.12 -11.63 5.66
CA GLY A 100 -11.09 -11.14 4.73
C GLY A 100 -10.00 -12.16 4.43
N ILE A 101 -9.45 -12.10 3.23
CA ILE A 101 -8.37 -12.96 2.76
C ILE A 101 -7.13 -12.11 2.55
N ALA A 102 -6.01 -12.54 3.12
CA ALA A 102 -4.71 -11.94 2.84
C ALA A 102 -3.96 -12.82 1.84
N LEU A 103 -3.54 -12.24 0.76
CA LEU A 103 -2.74 -12.93 -0.26
C LEU A 103 -1.31 -12.40 -0.23
#